data_0173aaed8b4aa004a8cf8db428082b74
#
_entry.id   0173aaed8b4aa004a8cf8db428082b74
#
_cell.length_a   1.000
_cell.length_b   1.000
_cell.length_c   1.000
_cell.angle_alpha   90.00
_cell.angle_beta   90.00
_cell.angle_gamma   90.00
#
_symmetry.space_group_name_H-M   'P 1'
#
loop_
_entity.id
_entity.type
_entity.pdbx_description
1 polymer ?
#
loop_
_entity_poly.entity_id
_entity_poly.type
_entity_poly.pdbx_seq_one_letter_code
_entity_poly.pdbx_strand_id
1 'polypeptide(L)'
;MKTATLSVLILLPMTAAAQGDPGSHFIENWDQNNDGIVTLAELREKRGDVFYTFDSDENGFLNAEEYSNFDDARQADMEGQGEHAQGKMGRIQEGMIMAFNDTNSDGQVSEAEFLANAENWLALIDRNESGDVTSADFGPQS
;
A
#
# COMPACT_ATOMS: atom_id res chain seq x y z
N MET A 1 17.31 -57.37 6.54
CA MET A 1 16.77 -56.67 6.46
C MET A 1 17.05 -55.42 6.27
N LYS A 2 16.81 -54.82 5.69
CA LYS A 2 17.02 -53.69 5.46
C LYS A 2 16.19 -52.78 5.40
N THR A 3 16.16 -51.83 5.83
CA THR A 3 15.26 -50.93 5.80
C THR A 3 15.58 -49.90 4.91
N ALA A 4 14.80 -49.57 4.09
CA ALA A 4 14.92 -48.51 3.21
C ALA A 4 14.61 -47.28 3.89
N THR A 5 15.55 -46.53 4.08
CA THR A 5 15.27 -45.31 4.59
C THR A 5 14.87 -44.43 3.54
N LEU A 6 13.69 -44.02 3.57
CA LEU A 6 13.22 -43.16 2.62
C LEU A 6 13.49 -41.79 3.07
N SER A 7 14.42 -41.17 2.53
CA SER A 7 14.63 -39.81 2.80
C SER A 7 13.68 -39.02 2.03
N VAL A 8 12.73 -38.58 2.64
CA VAL A 8 11.84 -37.69 1.96
C VAL A 8 12.45 -36.34 2.03
N LEU A 9 12.94 -35.91 0.96
CA LEU A 9 13.45 -34.63 0.85
C LEU A 9 12.30 -33.73 0.51
N ILE A 10 11.86 -33.00 1.45
CA ILE A 10 10.81 -32.08 1.20
C ILE A 10 11.43 -30.78 0.76
N LEU A 11 11.31 -30.54 -0.49
CA LEU A 11 11.75 -29.31 -1.02
C LEU A 11 10.66 -28.35 -0.89
N LEU A 12 10.75 -27.49 0.05
CA LEU A 12 9.83 -26.42 0.11
C LEU A 12 10.18 -25.47 -0.97
N PRO A 13 9.25 -25.17 -1.83
CA PRO A 13 9.53 -24.20 -2.85
C PRO A 13 9.80 -22.90 -2.16
N MET A 14 10.95 -22.43 -2.37
CA MET A 14 11.23 -21.12 -1.90
C MET A 14 10.39 -20.22 -2.71
N THR A 15 9.67 -19.42 -2.04
CA THR A 15 8.87 -18.48 -2.75
C THR A 15 9.71 -17.31 -3.10
N ALA A 16 10.73 -17.56 -3.83
CA ALA A 16 11.55 -16.49 -4.30
C ALA A 16 10.77 -15.55 -5.18
N ALA A 17 9.65 -16.01 -5.65
CA ALA A 17 8.82 -15.21 -6.52
C ALA A 17 8.34 -13.94 -5.86
N ALA A 18 8.29 -13.91 -4.56
CA ALA A 18 7.82 -12.73 -3.86
C ALA A 18 8.63 -11.50 -4.16
N GLN A 19 9.89 -11.69 -4.52
CA GLN A 19 10.75 -10.55 -4.80
C GLN A 19 10.48 -9.91 -6.14
N GLY A 20 9.86 -10.63 -7.03
CA GLY A 20 9.66 -10.14 -8.38
C GLY A 20 8.27 -9.68 -8.69
N ASP A 21 7.33 -9.93 -7.81
CA ASP A 21 5.94 -9.61 -8.11
C ASP A 21 5.68 -8.12 -7.99
N PRO A 22 5.26 -7.46 -9.09
CA PRO A 22 4.93 -6.06 -9.01
C PRO A 22 3.82 -5.82 -8.00
N GLY A 23 4.01 -4.80 -7.18
CA GLY A 23 2.97 -4.42 -6.24
C GLY A 23 2.82 -5.30 -5.02
N SER A 24 3.64 -6.35 -4.88
CA SER A 24 3.50 -7.25 -3.75
C SER A 24 3.63 -6.52 -2.41
N HIS A 25 4.54 -5.56 -2.33
CA HIS A 25 4.72 -4.79 -1.10
C HIS A 25 3.44 -4.03 -0.75
N PHE A 26 2.79 -3.44 -1.76
CA PHE A 26 1.54 -2.74 -1.54
C PHE A 26 0.47 -3.71 -1.05
N ILE A 27 0.31 -4.82 -1.75
CA ILE A 27 -0.70 -5.80 -1.38
C ILE A 27 -0.46 -6.29 0.05
N GLU A 28 0.77 -6.66 0.38
CA GLU A 28 1.10 -7.15 1.72
C GLU A 28 0.75 -6.16 2.82
N ASN A 29 0.92 -4.89 2.55
CA ASN A 29 0.66 -3.87 3.56
C ASN A 29 -0.81 -3.46 3.67
N TRP A 30 -1.56 -3.58 2.60
CA TRP A 30 -2.93 -3.08 2.57
C TRP A 30 -4.00 -4.17 2.55
N ASP A 31 -3.62 -5.41 2.23
CA ASP A 31 -4.52 -6.55 2.23
C ASP A 31 -4.60 -7.09 3.65
N GLN A 32 -5.63 -6.73 4.35
CA GLN A 32 -5.74 -7.06 5.78
C GLN A 32 -6.13 -8.50 6.04
N ASN A 33 -6.84 -9.11 5.12
CA ASN A 33 -7.30 -10.50 5.30
C ASN A 33 -6.45 -11.52 4.53
N ASN A 34 -5.40 -11.06 3.87
CA ASN A 34 -4.46 -11.93 3.16
C ASN A 34 -5.08 -12.77 2.04
N ASP A 35 -6.05 -12.20 1.34
CA ASP A 35 -6.69 -12.90 0.22
C ASP A 35 -6.12 -12.48 -1.14
N GLY A 36 -5.13 -11.59 -1.14
CA GLY A 36 -4.50 -11.14 -2.38
C GLY A 36 -5.25 -10.02 -3.07
N ILE A 37 -6.30 -9.54 -2.47
CA ILE A 37 -7.15 -8.49 -3.03
C ILE A 37 -7.27 -7.37 -2.02
N VAL A 38 -7.01 -6.15 -2.45
CA VAL A 38 -7.19 -4.98 -1.57
C VAL A 38 -8.47 -4.29 -2.00
N THR A 39 -9.44 -4.31 -1.11
CA THR A 39 -10.75 -3.71 -1.39
C THR A 39 -10.79 -2.26 -0.94
N LEU A 40 -11.80 -1.53 -1.40
CA LEU A 40 -11.99 -0.16 -0.95
C LEU A 40 -12.16 -0.10 0.57
N ALA A 41 -12.88 -1.05 1.14
CA ALA A 41 -13.07 -1.09 2.59
C ALA A 41 -11.74 -1.23 3.33
N GLU A 42 -10.86 -2.09 2.82
CA GLU A 42 -9.53 -2.26 3.41
C GLU A 42 -8.67 -1.01 3.26
N LEU A 43 -8.74 -0.35 2.09
CA LEU A 43 -8.04 0.91 1.90
C LEU A 43 -8.51 1.95 2.88
N ARG A 44 -9.82 2.08 3.03
CA ARG A 44 -10.40 3.09 3.90
C ARG A 44 -10.02 2.84 5.35
N GLU A 45 -10.11 1.60 5.78
CA GLU A 45 -9.79 1.24 7.15
C GLU A 45 -8.32 1.50 7.46
N LYS A 46 -7.44 1.08 6.58
CA LYS A 46 -6.01 1.28 6.78
C LYS A 46 -5.63 2.75 6.71
N ARG A 47 -6.27 3.51 5.84
CA ARG A 47 -6.02 4.95 5.81
C ARG A 47 -6.41 5.60 7.14
N GLY A 48 -7.47 5.09 7.77
CA GLY A 48 -7.83 5.55 9.10
C GLY A 48 -6.75 5.29 10.13
N ASP A 49 -6.14 4.11 10.06
CA ASP A 49 -5.04 3.77 10.96
C ASP A 49 -3.82 4.65 10.72
N VAL A 50 -3.52 4.91 9.45
CA VAL A 50 -2.41 5.80 9.08
C VAL A 50 -2.68 7.21 9.60
N PHE A 51 -3.89 7.70 9.39
CA PHE A 51 -4.26 9.03 9.86
C PHE A 51 -4.06 9.14 11.37
N TYR A 52 -4.57 8.19 12.10
CA TYR A 52 -4.44 8.17 13.55
C TYR A 52 -2.98 8.15 14.00
N THR A 53 -2.15 7.39 13.27
CA THR A 53 -0.74 7.28 13.59
C THR A 53 -0.01 8.63 13.50
N PHE A 54 -0.34 9.43 12.50
CA PHE A 54 0.37 10.68 12.24
C PHE A 54 -0.31 11.91 12.82
N ASP A 55 -1.56 11.80 13.28
CA ASP A 55 -2.27 12.88 13.95
C ASP A 55 -1.77 12.92 15.41
N SER A 56 -0.60 13.50 15.60
CA SER A 56 0.11 13.45 16.88
C SER A 56 -0.62 14.16 17.99
N ASP A 57 -1.30 15.24 17.67
CA ASP A 57 -2.01 16.02 18.69
C ASP A 57 -3.49 15.62 18.80
N GLU A 58 -3.89 14.62 18.03
CA GLU A 58 -5.25 14.07 18.07
C GLU A 58 -6.34 15.12 17.88
N ASN A 59 -6.09 16.10 16.99
CA ASN A 59 -7.07 17.14 16.73
C ASN A 59 -7.97 16.87 15.54
N GLY A 60 -7.79 15.73 14.89
CA GLY A 60 -8.61 15.35 13.74
C GLY A 60 -8.16 15.92 12.42
N PHE A 61 -6.97 16.53 12.38
CA PHE A 61 -6.37 17.08 11.18
C PHE A 61 -4.90 16.76 11.15
N LEU A 62 -4.37 16.53 9.96
CA LEU A 62 -2.93 16.44 9.77
C LEU A 62 -2.49 17.80 9.27
N ASN A 63 -1.76 18.53 10.09
CA ASN A 63 -1.20 19.82 9.68
C ASN A 63 0.05 19.59 8.84
N ALA A 64 0.68 20.67 8.38
CA ALA A 64 1.85 20.55 7.50
C ALA A 64 2.99 19.79 8.16
N GLU A 65 3.20 19.98 9.45
CA GLU A 65 4.28 19.29 10.16
C GLU A 65 4.00 17.80 10.30
N GLU A 66 2.79 17.46 10.70
CA GLU A 66 2.39 16.05 10.82
C GLU A 66 2.41 15.36 9.47
N TYR A 67 1.98 16.05 8.42
CA TYR A 67 2.01 15.48 7.08
C TYR A 67 3.45 15.32 6.60
N SER A 68 4.35 16.22 6.97
CA SER A 68 5.76 16.07 6.64
C SER A 68 6.35 14.81 7.27
N ASN A 69 5.94 14.51 8.50
CA ASN A 69 6.39 13.27 9.15
C ASN A 69 5.88 12.04 8.40
N PHE A 70 4.66 12.11 7.89
CA PHE A 70 4.11 11.03 7.09
C PHE A 70 4.88 10.88 5.77
N ASP A 71 5.19 12.01 5.12
CA ASP A 71 5.97 12.00 3.88
C ASP A 71 7.35 11.38 4.09
N ASP A 72 8.00 11.71 5.19
CA ASP A 72 9.31 11.16 5.53
C ASP A 72 9.24 9.65 5.73
N ALA A 73 8.20 9.18 6.40
CA ALA A 73 8.01 7.76 6.63
C ALA A 73 7.78 7.01 5.31
N ARG A 74 6.99 7.60 4.42
CA ARG A 74 6.74 6.99 3.11
C ARG A 74 8.02 6.94 2.27
N GLN A 75 8.80 8.00 2.31
CA GLN A 75 10.04 8.06 1.58
C GLN A 75 11.03 7.00 2.09
N ALA A 76 11.12 6.85 3.40
CA ALA A 76 11.99 5.84 4.00
C ALA A 76 11.57 4.44 3.57
N ASP A 77 10.27 4.19 3.53
CA ASP A 77 9.74 2.90 3.10
C ASP A 77 10.11 2.61 1.64
N MET A 78 9.98 3.62 0.78
CA MET A 78 10.31 3.45 -0.62
C MET A 78 11.79 3.23 -0.86
N GLU A 79 12.63 3.90 -0.11
CA GLU A 79 14.08 3.72 -0.23
C GLU A 79 14.48 2.28 0.11
N GLY A 80 13.76 1.67 1.04
CA GLY A 80 14.01 0.28 1.41
C GLY A 80 13.66 -0.71 0.33
N GLN A 81 12.87 -0.31 -0.66
CA GLN A 81 12.44 -1.22 -1.73
C GLN A 81 13.29 -1.15 -2.99
N GLY A 82 14.20 -0.17 -3.08
CA GLY A 82 15.09 -0.04 -4.20
C GLY A 82 14.51 0.75 -5.36
N GLU A 83 15.34 0.98 -6.37
CA GLU A 83 14.99 1.85 -7.48
C GLU A 83 13.84 1.35 -8.34
N HIS A 84 13.71 0.04 -8.46
CA HIS A 84 12.68 -0.53 -9.33
C HIS A 84 11.26 -0.23 -8.84
N ALA A 85 11.12 -0.03 -7.55
CA ALA A 85 9.80 0.25 -6.99
C ALA A 85 9.31 1.65 -7.32
N GLN A 86 10.21 2.59 -7.47
CA GLN A 86 9.82 4.00 -7.58
C GLN A 86 8.92 4.30 -8.76
N GLY A 87 9.25 3.77 -9.93
CA GLY A 87 8.45 4.04 -11.11
C GLY A 87 7.06 3.43 -11.04
N LYS A 88 6.97 2.22 -10.51
CA LYS A 88 5.69 1.51 -10.41
C LYS A 88 4.83 1.98 -9.26
N MET A 89 5.45 2.61 -8.28
CA MET A 89 4.75 3.10 -7.11
C MET A 89 4.27 4.53 -7.25
N GLY A 90 4.48 5.15 -8.41
CA GLY A 90 4.11 6.55 -8.62
C GLY A 90 2.64 6.83 -8.33
N ARG A 91 1.75 5.98 -8.83
CA ARG A 91 0.32 6.17 -8.61
C ARG A 91 -0.07 6.00 -7.16
N ILE A 92 0.62 5.10 -6.46
CA ILE A 92 0.39 4.89 -5.05
C ILE A 92 0.81 6.14 -4.27
N GLN A 93 1.98 6.65 -4.58
CA GLN A 93 2.49 7.84 -3.90
C GLN A 93 1.64 9.07 -4.20
N GLU A 94 1.15 9.20 -5.43
CA GLU A 94 0.29 10.31 -5.80
C GLU A 94 -0.93 10.43 -4.90
N GLY A 95 -1.56 9.33 -4.58
CA GLY A 95 -2.74 9.33 -3.73
C GLY A 95 -2.46 9.53 -2.25
N MET A 96 -1.20 9.63 -1.89
CA MET A 96 -0.80 9.79 -0.49
C MET A 96 -0.21 11.16 -0.19
N ILE A 97 0.02 12.00 -1.19
CA ILE A 97 0.58 13.32 -0.94
C ILE A 97 -0.48 14.27 -0.42
N MET A 98 -0.02 15.32 0.27
CA MET A 98 -0.91 16.28 0.89
C MET A 98 -1.82 16.97 -0.12
N ALA A 99 -1.27 17.37 -1.26
CA ALA A 99 -2.05 18.06 -2.28
C ALA A 99 -3.22 17.23 -2.81
N PHE A 100 -3.06 15.92 -2.84
CA PHE A 100 -4.13 15.03 -3.27
C PHE A 100 -5.24 14.94 -2.22
N ASN A 101 -4.86 14.95 -0.96
CA ASN A 101 -5.80 14.73 0.14
C ASN A 101 -6.40 16.00 0.72
N ASP A 102 -5.72 17.13 0.58
CA ASP A 102 -6.24 18.43 1.02
C ASP A 102 -7.20 18.96 -0.06
N THR A 103 -8.41 18.44 -0.06
CA THR A 103 -9.35 18.73 -1.14
C THR A 103 -9.94 20.14 -1.08
N ASN A 104 -9.96 20.73 0.08
CA ASN A 104 -10.47 22.09 0.23
C ASN A 104 -9.36 23.15 0.28
N SER A 105 -8.11 22.72 0.13
CA SER A 105 -6.96 23.62 0.06
C SER A 105 -6.82 24.55 1.29
N ASP A 106 -7.10 24.00 2.47
CA ASP A 106 -6.99 24.78 3.71
C ASP A 106 -5.64 24.61 4.43
N GLY A 107 -4.72 23.87 3.82
CA GLY A 107 -3.38 23.69 4.38
C GLY A 107 -3.27 22.56 5.39
N GLN A 108 -4.32 21.79 5.56
CA GLN A 108 -4.32 20.61 6.44
C GLN A 108 -5.28 19.59 5.86
N VAL A 109 -5.16 18.35 6.33
CA VAL A 109 -6.00 17.26 5.84
C VAL A 109 -6.83 16.74 7.00
N SER A 110 -8.16 16.82 6.86
CA SER A 110 -9.04 16.27 7.88
C SER A 110 -9.15 14.74 7.72
N GLU A 111 -9.58 14.10 8.78
CA GLU A 111 -9.84 12.66 8.72
C GLU A 111 -10.85 12.35 7.61
N ALA A 112 -11.91 13.15 7.52
CA ALA A 112 -12.93 12.94 6.50
C ALA A 112 -12.35 13.04 5.08
N GLU A 113 -11.48 14.03 4.84
CA GLU A 113 -10.83 14.16 3.55
C GLU A 113 -9.94 12.96 3.22
N PHE A 114 -9.16 12.54 4.21
CA PHE A 114 -8.23 11.44 4.02
C PHE A 114 -8.97 10.12 3.72
N LEU A 115 -10.03 9.86 4.44
CA LEU A 115 -10.81 8.65 4.25
C LEU A 115 -11.65 8.69 2.97
N ALA A 116 -12.24 9.84 2.67
CA ALA A 116 -13.05 9.98 1.46
C ALA A 116 -12.23 9.78 0.19
N ASN A 117 -10.96 10.17 0.23
CA ASN A 117 -10.09 10.01 -0.92
C ASN A 117 -9.64 8.58 -1.18
N ALA A 118 -10.03 7.63 -0.33
CA ALA A 118 -9.74 6.23 -0.60
C ALA A 118 -10.31 5.79 -1.95
N GLU A 119 -11.49 6.29 -2.31
CA GLU A 119 -12.10 5.96 -3.60
C GLU A 119 -11.30 6.51 -4.77
N ASN A 120 -10.86 7.75 -4.66
CA ASN A 120 -10.06 8.36 -5.71
C ASN A 120 -8.71 7.68 -5.85
N TRP A 121 -8.14 7.28 -4.71
CA TRP A 121 -6.88 6.56 -4.71
C TRP A 121 -7.03 5.19 -5.35
N LEU A 122 -8.10 4.47 -4.98
CA LEU A 122 -8.39 3.18 -5.61
C LEU A 122 -8.45 3.33 -7.12
N ALA A 123 -9.13 4.36 -7.59
CA ALA A 123 -9.25 4.60 -9.03
C ALA A 123 -7.91 4.84 -9.71
N LEU A 124 -6.95 5.43 -9.01
CA LEU A 124 -5.61 5.63 -9.55
C LEU A 124 -4.84 4.31 -9.67
N ILE A 125 -5.03 3.42 -8.72
CA ILE A 125 -4.26 2.18 -8.66
C ILE A 125 -4.91 1.07 -9.49
N ASP A 126 -6.23 1.01 -9.49
CA ASP A 126 -7.01 -0.04 -10.15
C ASP A 126 -6.99 0.15 -11.67
N ARG A 127 -5.96 -0.37 -12.31
CA ARG A 127 -5.75 -0.15 -13.74
C ARG A 127 -6.68 -0.98 -14.61
N ASN A 128 -7.14 -2.10 -14.12
CA ASN A 128 -8.04 -2.96 -14.89
C ASN A 128 -9.52 -2.70 -14.59
N GLU A 129 -9.76 -1.69 -13.74
CA GLU A 129 -11.13 -1.27 -13.41
C GLU A 129 -11.99 -2.39 -12.85
N SER A 130 -11.37 -3.26 -12.06
CA SER A 130 -12.09 -4.37 -11.44
C SER A 130 -12.84 -3.97 -10.16
N GLY A 131 -12.49 -2.80 -9.62
CA GLY A 131 -13.07 -2.35 -8.37
C GLY A 131 -12.22 -2.67 -7.15
N ASP A 132 -11.18 -3.45 -7.32
CA ASP A 132 -10.25 -3.82 -6.26
C ASP A 132 -8.84 -3.72 -6.78
N VAL A 133 -7.86 -3.75 -5.89
CA VAL A 133 -6.46 -3.75 -6.28
C VAL A 133 -5.89 -5.14 -6.11
N THR A 134 -5.28 -5.65 -7.15
CA THR A 134 -4.58 -6.94 -7.13
C THR A 134 -3.24 -6.78 -7.83
N SER A 135 -2.46 -7.85 -7.83
CA SER A 135 -1.18 -7.81 -8.54
C SER A 135 -1.34 -7.50 -10.03
N ALA A 136 -2.52 -7.77 -10.60
CA ALA A 136 -2.78 -7.48 -12.00
C ALA A 136 -2.70 -5.99 -12.32
N ASP A 137 -2.90 -5.12 -11.34
CA ASP A 137 -2.85 -3.69 -11.55
C ASP A 137 -1.43 -3.16 -11.65
N PHE A 138 -0.45 -3.97 -11.26
CA PHE A 138 0.96 -3.55 -11.25
C PHE A 138 1.79 -4.23 -12.32
N GLY A 139 1.24 -5.24 -12.96
CA GLY A 139 1.96 -5.97 -13.99
C GLY A 139 2.11 -5.18 -15.28
N PRO A 140 2.88 -5.71 -16.24
CA PRO A 140 2.99 -5.05 -17.52
C PRO A 140 1.65 -5.07 -18.22
N GLN A 141 1.33 -3.95 -18.84
CA GLN A 141 0.10 -3.84 -19.60
C GLN A 141 0.41 -4.15 -21.05
N SER A 142 -0.26 -5.10 -21.58
CA SER A 142 -0.08 -5.46 -22.99
C SER A 142 -1.13 -4.81 -23.85
#